data_5e11531d6161dfd80ad5b140bb91bf27
#
_entry.id   5e11531d6161dfd80ad5b140bb91bf27
#
_cell.length_a   1.000
_cell.length_b   1.000
_cell.length_c   1.000
_cell.angle_alpha   90.00
_cell.angle_beta   90.00
_cell.angle_gamma   90.00
#
_symmetry.space_group_name_H-M   'P 1'
#
loop_
_entity.id
_entity.type
_entity.pdbx_description
1 polymer ?
#
loop_
_entity_poly.entity_id
_entity_poly.type
_entity_poly.pdbx_seq_one_letter_code
_entity_poly.pdbx_strand_id
1 'polypeptide(L)'
;MELSGNTVLITGGATGIGYALAEAFVEAGSRVIICGRRLNRLEEAKRNHPEIDIIQADAANPSDRARLLKVIVENFPSINILVNNAGIQKDIDFAFGELNFEDIQEEIKINLEAPVILSAMFIPHLKGKKNAAIINVSSGLGFVPAARMPVYSATKAGLHAFSIALRHQLSRVGIKVFEVVPPAVDTELNPEGRAKRANFKIDLKPAEFVAGVMEELKSDVFEIGYGPSKKYIQASRAELDEYFRMMNSRW
;
A
#
# COMPACT_ATOMS: atom_id res chain seq x y z
N MET A 1 -1.04 -9.45 -15.22
CA MET A 1 -1.62 -10.60 -14.50
C MET A 1 -3.12 -10.74 -14.77
N GLU A 2 -3.72 -11.94 -14.59
CA GLU A 2 -5.18 -12.05 -14.58
C GLU A 2 -5.76 -11.35 -13.37
N LEU A 3 -6.85 -10.59 -13.56
CA LEU A 3 -7.53 -9.88 -12.47
C LEU A 3 -8.77 -10.62 -11.97
N SER A 4 -9.30 -11.57 -12.75
CA SER A 4 -10.47 -12.38 -12.39
C SER A 4 -10.08 -13.71 -11.73
N GLY A 5 -11.01 -14.31 -10.98
CA GLY A 5 -10.87 -15.64 -10.39
C GLY A 5 -9.79 -15.75 -9.31
N ASN A 6 -9.36 -14.63 -8.73
CA ASN A 6 -8.41 -14.62 -7.63
C ASN A 6 -9.11 -14.61 -6.27
N THR A 7 -8.34 -14.90 -5.23
CA THR A 7 -8.70 -14.63 -3.84
C THR A 7 -7.66 -13.66 -3.28
N VAL A 8 -8.08 -12.45 -2.95
CA VAL A 8 -7.23 -11.29 -2.68
C VAL A 8 -7.39 -10.85 -1.22
N LEU A 9 -6.31 -10.78 -0.46
CA LEU A 9 -6.29 -10.11 0.85
C LEU A 9 -5.72 -8.71 0.71
N ILE A 10 -6.45 -7.68 1.19
CA ILE A 10 -6.03 -6.28 1.15
C ILE A 10 -5.94 -5.71 2.57
N THR A 11 -4.74 -5.35 3.01
CA THR A 11 -4.55 -4.65 4.28
C THR A 11 -4.91 -3.17 4.13
N GLY A 12 -5.59 -2.60 5.15
CA GLY A 12 -6.09 -1.22 5.05
C GLY A 12 -7.17 -1.06 3.96
N GLY A 13 -7.93 -2.11 3.67
CA GLY A 13 -8.89 -2.18 2.58
C GLY A 13 -10.23 -1.48 2.83
N ALA A 14 -10.43 -0.85 3.99
CA ALA A 14 -11.72 -0.25 4.34
C ALA A 14 -11.92 1.19 3.85
N THR A 15 -10.87 1.87 3.41
CA THR A 15 -10.93 3.28 2.97
C THR A 15 -9.88 3.59 1.90
N GLY A 16 -10.02 4.70 1.19
CA GLY A 16 -9.03 5.24 0.28
C GLY A 16 -8.62 4.29 -0.84
N ILE A 17 -7.31 4.21 -1.12
CA ILE A 17 -6.76 3.37 -2.20
C ILE A 17 -7.07 1.89 -1.97
N GLY A 18 -6.97 1.41 -0.72
CA GLY A 18 -7.26 0.01 -0.40
C GLY A 18 -8.69 -0.39 -0.67
N TYR A 19 -9.66 0.48 -0.36
CA TYR A 19 -11.06 0.24 -0.66
C TYR A 19 -11.34 0.27 -2.16
N ALA A 20 -10.80 1.26 -2.88
CA ALA A 20 -10.94 1.32 -4.33
C ALA A 20 -10.32 0.09 -5.04
N LEU A 21 -9.17 -0.43 -4.52
CA LEU A 21 -8.61 -1.71 -5.00
C LEU A 21 -9.54 -2.89 -4.71
N ALA A 22 -10.20 -2.90 -3.53
CA ALA A 22 -11.16 -3.95 -3.19
C ALA A 22 -12.35 -3.95 -4.17
N GLU A 23 -12.94 -2.78 -4.43
CA GLU A 23 -14.02 -2.61 -5.42
C GLU A 23 -13.57 -3.10 -6.80
N ALA A 24 -12.42 -2.64 -7.28
CA ALA A 24 -11.92 -2.99 -8.61
C ALA A 24 -11.62 -4.50 -8.77
N PHE A 25 -11.12 -5.17 -7.74
CA PHE A 25 -10.93 -6.62 -7.77
C PHE A 25 -12.25 -7.40 -7.72
N VAL A 26 -13.25 -6.92 -6.98
CA VAL A 26 -14.60 -7.48 -6.99
C VAL A 26 -15.25 -7.35 -8.37
N GLU A 27 -15.23 -6.16 -8.96
CA GLU A 27 -15.72 -5.89 -10.30
C GLU A 27 -15.02 -6.74 -11.37
N ALA A 28 -13.74 -7.05 -11.18
CA ALA A 28 -12.99 -7.95 -12.04
C ALA A 28 -13.32 -9.44 -11.83
N GLY A 29 -14.20 -9.80 -10.90
CA GLY A 29 -14.61 -11.18 -10.62
C GLY A 29 -13.67 -11.94 -9.69
N SER A 30 -12.98 -11.26 -8.79
CA SER A 30 -12.16 -11.87 -7.74
C SER A 30 -12.91 -11.86 -6.39
N ARG A 31 -12.63 -12.87 -5.54
CA ARG A 31 -13.05 -12.87 -4.14
C ARG A 31 -12.11 -11.95 -3.35
N VAL A 32 -12.66 -11.03 -2.58
CA VAL A 32 -11.88 -10.03 -1.86
C VAL A 32 -12.12 -10.12 -0.36
N ILE A 33 -11.03 -10.16 0.39
CA ILE A 33 -10.99 -10.04 1.84
C ILE A 33 -10.25 -8.74 2.18
N ILE A 34 -10.86 -7.89 2.99
CA ILE A 34 -10.20 -6.70 3.50
C ILE A 34 -9.94 -6.83 4.99
N CYS A 35 -8.79 -6.29 5.45
CA CYS A 35 -8.54 -6.18 6.88
C CYS A 35 -8.11 -4.77 7.28
N GLY A 36 -8.33 -4.44 8.55
CA GLY A 36 -7.99 -3.14 9.13
C GLY A 36 -8.35 -3.05 10.61
N ARG A 37 -7.93 -1.98 11.27
CA ARG A 37 -8.14 -1.76 12.71
C ARG A 37 -9.57 -1.33 13.06
N ARG A 38 -10.18 -0.52 12.20
CA ARG A 38 -11.47 0.16 12.43
C ARG A 38 -12.62 -0.73 11.98
N LEU A 39 -13.24 -1.47 12.92
CA LEU A 39 -14.36 -2.38 12.60
C LEU A 39 -15.52 -1.65 11.93
N ASN A 40 -15.89 -0.46 12.42
CA ASN A 40 -16.98 0.33 11.85
C ASN A 40 -16.76 0.67 10.37
N ARG A 41 -15.50 0.93 9.95
CA ARG A 41 -15.16 1.19 8.53
C ARG A 41 -15.20 -0.08 7.69
N LEU A 42 -14.79 -1.22 8.27
CA LEU A 42 -14.91 -2.52 7.61
C LEU A 42 -16.39 -2.90 7.37
N GLU A 43 -17.23 -2.69 8.39
CA GLU A 43 -18.67 -2.94 8.29
C GLU A 43 -19.34 -2.00 7.28
N GLU A 44 -18.92 -0.74 7.19
CA GLU A 44 -19.39 0.22 6.19
C GLU A 44 -19.01 -0.28 4.77
N ALA A 45 -17.77 -0.68 4.55
CA ALA A 45 -17.32 -1.25 3.29
C ALA A 45 -18.13 -2.50 2.90
N LYS A 46 -18.39 -3.40 3.86
CA LYS A 46 -19.21 -4.59 3.63
C LYS A 46 -20.67 -4.27 3.36
N ARG A 47 -21.25 -3.22 3.95
CA ARG A 47 -22.63 -2.80 3.62
C ARG A 47 -22.74 -2.30 2.18
N ASN A 48 -21.72 -1.60 1.70
CA ASN A 48 -21.68 -1.10 0.32
C ASN A 48 -21.41 -2.20 -0.70
N HIS A 49 -20.57 -3.18 -0.33
CA HIS A 49 -20.19 -4.35 -1.14
C HIS A 49 -20.33 -5.64 -0.30
N PRO A 50 -21.54 -6.23 -0.22
CA PRO A 50 -21.81 -7.41 0.60
C PRO A 50 -20.95 -8.64 0.26
N GLU A 51 -20.41 -8.71 -0.95
CA GLU A 51 -19.50 -9.75 -1.43
C GLU A 51 -18.08 -9.67 -0.84
N ILE A 52 -17.70 -8.53 -0.24
CA ILE A 52 -16.39 -8.37 0.41
C ILE A 52 -16.42 -9.05 1.78
N ASP A 53 -15.46 -9.95 2.03
CA ASP A 53 -15.21 -10.50 3.35
C ASP A 53 -14.38 -9.53 4.20
N ILE A 54 -14.69 -9.40 5.51
CA ILE A 54 -14.00 -8.48 6.41
C ILE A 54 -13.34 -9.23 7.58
N ILE A 55 -12.13 -8.80 7.96
CA ILE A 55 -11.44 -9.32 9.15
C ILE A 55 -10.85 -8.13 9.91
N GLN A 56 -11.26 -7.92 11.16
CA GLN A 56 -10.62 -6.91 11.99
C GLN A 56 -9.24 -7.41 12.41
N ALA A 57 -8.18 -6.69 12.01
CA ALA A 57 -6.80 -6.98 12.39
C ALA A 57 -5.93 -5.72 12.29
N ASP A 58 -5.01 -5.56 13.23
CA ASP A 58 -3.93 -4.59 13.13
C ASP A 58 -2.70 -5.26 12.50
N ALA A 59 -2.34 -4.83 11.30
CA ALA A 59 -1.19 -5.35 10.57
C ALA A 59 0.15 -5.12 11.31
N ALA A 60 0.22 -4.11 12.19
CA ALA A 60 1.40 -3.85 13.02
C ALA A 60 1.49 -4.77 14.25
N ASN A 61 0.40 -5.43 14.66
CA ASN A 61 0.38 -6.29 15.84
C ASN A 61 0.73 -7.75 15.48
N PRO A 62 1.79 -8.35 16.08
CA PRO A 62 2.20 -9.72 15.77
C PRO A 62 1.12 -10.78 16.02
N SER A 63 0.33 -10.64 17.09
CA SER A 63 -0.74 -11.60 17.42
C SER A 63 -1.88 -11.52 16.42
N ASP A 64 -2.22 -10.31 15.94
CA ASP A 64 -3.22 -10.10 14.91
C ASP A 64 -2.76 -10.63 13.56
N ARG A 65 -1.47 -10.45 13.18
CA ARG A 65 -0.91 -11.05 11.95
C ARG A 65 -1.01 -12.59 11.99
N ALA A 66 -0.67 -13.21 13.13
CA ALA A 66 -0.77 -14.66 13.27
C ALA A 66 -2.22 -15.15 13.17
N ARG A 67 -3.15 -14.47 13.84
CA ARG A 67 -4.60 -14.77 13.78
C ARG A 67 -5.14 -14.55 12.36
N LEU A 68 -4.76 -13.45 11.71
CA LEU A 68 -5.16 -13.16 10.32
C LEU A 68 -4.72 -14.26 9.36
N LEU A 69 -3.44 -14.68 9.42
CA LEU A 69 -2.93 -15.77 8.59
C LEU A 69 -3.73 -17.05 8.83
N LYS A 70 -3.94 -17.43 10.10
CA LYS A 70 -4.72 -18.63 10.46
C LYS A 70 -6.10 -18.59 9.82
N VAL A 71 -6.86 -17.51 10.03
CA VAL A 71 -8.22 -17.33 9.48
C VAL A 71 -8.20 -17.40 7.96
N ILE A 72 -7.23 -16.75 7.30
CA ILE A 72 -7.13 -16.75 5.83
C ILE A 72 -6.84 -18.16 5.31
N VAL A 73 -5.89 -18.88 5.89
CA VAL A 73 -5.51 -20.23 5.41
C VAL A 73 -6.64 -21.25 5.62
N GLU A 74 -7.35 -21.15 6.74
CA GLU A 74 -8.45 -22.05 7.06
C GLU A 74 -9.72 -21.79 6.24
N ASN A 75 -10.12 -20.52 6.05
CA ASN A 75 -11.40 -20.17 5.42
C ASN A 75 -11.29 -19.75 3.95
N PHE A 76 -10.08 -19.40 3.49
CA PHE A 76 -9.81 -18.93 2.13
C PHE A 76 -8.60 -19.66 1.54
N PRO A 77 -8.63 -21.02 1.43
CA PRO A 77 -7.47 -21.80 1.01
C PRO A 77 -7.01 -21.51 -0.44
N SER A 78 -7.83 -20.82 -1.22
CA SER A 78 -7.51 -20.36 -2.57
C SER A 78 -6.75 -19.04 -2.62
N ILE A 79 -6.39 -18.44 -1.45
CA ILE A 79 -5.62 -17.20 -1.41
C ILE A 79 -4.41 -17.25 -2.34
N ASN A 80 -4.30 -16.28 -3.25
CA ASN A 80 -3.23 -16.20 -4.23
C ASN A 80 -2.69 -14.77 -4.43
N ILE A 81 -3.34 -13.75 -3.86
CA ILE A 81 -2.86 -12.36 -3.93
C ILE A 81 -2.87 -11.73 -2.53
N LEU A 82 -1.72 -11.16 -2.14
CA LEU A 82 -1.59 -10.31 -0.95
C LEU A 82 -1.35 -8.86 -1.40
N VAL A 83 -2.19 -7.92 -0.93
CA VAL A 83 -2.01 -6.49 -1.14
C VAL A 83 -1.63 -5.82 0.19
N ASN A 84 -0.38 -5.43 0.31
CA ASN A 84 0.16 -4.63 1.41
C ASN A 84 -0.12 -3.15 1.14
N ASN A 85 -1.28 -2.66 1.57
CA ASN A 85 -1.72 -1.28 1.36
C ASN A 85 -1.81 -0.48 2.67
N ALA A 86 -2.02 -1.13 3.82
CA ALA A 86 -2.11 -0.42 5.10
C ALA A 86 -0.93 0.54 5.30
N GLY A 87 -1.24 1.77 5.70
CA GLY A 87 -0.22 2.79 5.94
C GLY A 87 -0.76 3.97 6.71
N ILE A 88 0.13 4.67 7.39
CA ILE A 88 -0.11 5.96 8.05
C ILE A 88 0.94 6.97 7.60
N GLN A 89 0.64 8.25 7.77
CA GLN A 89 1.56 9.34 7.43
C GLN A 89 1.47 10.42 8.50
N LYS A 90 2.61 10.84 9.01
CA LYS A 90 2.72 11.89 10.02
C LYS A 90 3.68 12.99 9.55
N ASP A 91 3.36 14.25 9.91
CA ASP A 91 4.29 15.36 9.75
C ASP A 91 5.20 15.37 11.00
N ILE A 92 6.51 15.26 10.82
CA ILE A 92 7.51 15.20 11.91
C ILE A 92 8.62 16.19 11.62
N ASP A 93 8.81 17.14 12.53
CA ASP A 93 9.89 18.14 12.47
C ASP A 93 11.00 17.75 13.46
N PHE A 94 12.14 17.30 12.92
CA PHE A 94 13.30 16.91 13.73
C PHE A 94 14.14 18.11 14.20
N ALA A 95 13.95 19.29 13.60
CA ALA A 95 14.74 20.46 13.94
C ALA A 95 14.14 21.24 15.11
N PHE A 96 12.82 21.43 15.12
CA PHE A 96 12.14 22.33 16.04
C PHE A 96 10.90 21.70 16.71
N GLY A 97 10.48 20.52 16.29
CA GLY A 97 9.32 19.83 16.83
C GLY A 97 9.62 19.07 18.11
N GLU A 98 8.59 18.89 18.95
CA GLU A 98 8.62 17.90 20.01
C GLU A 98 8.48 16.50 19.37
N LEU A 99 9.50 15.65 19.53
CA LEU A 99 9.52 14.33 18.95
C LEU A 99 8.72 13.35 19.79
N ASN A 100 7.68 12.76 19.19
CA ASN A 100 7.00 11.60 19.74
C ASN A 100 7.60 10.31 19.16
N PHE A 101 8.38 9.60 19.96
CA PHE A 101 9.01 8.35 19.51
C PHE A 101 8.00 7.22 19.19
N GLU A 102 6.83 7.23 19.82
CA GLU A 102 5.77 6.27 19.54
C GLU A 102 5.22 6.48 18.13
N ASP A 103 5.06 7.73 17.70
CA ASP A 103 4.62 8.07 16.34
C ASP A 103 5.63 7.59 15.28
N ILE A 104 6.92 7.78 15.54
CA ILE A 104 8.00 7.29 14.67
C ILE A 104 7.96 5.77 14.55
N GLN A 105 7.87 5.09 15.71
CA GLN A 105 7.83 3.62 15.75
C GLN A 105 6.57 3.06 15.08
N GLU A 106 5.40 3.67 15.32
CA GLU A 106 4.13 3.24 14.71
C GLU A 106 4.21 3.32 13.19
N GLU A 107 4.75 4.42 12.66
CA GLU A 107 4.89 4.63 11.21
C GLU A 107 5.81 3.58 10.58
N ILE A 108 6.95 3.28 11.21
CA ILE A 108 7.87 2.23 10.75
C ILE A 108 7.20 0.85 10.81
N LYS A 109 6.53 0.52 11.90
CA LYS A 109 5.86 -0.78 12.09
C LYS A 109 4.77 -1.02 11.05
N ILE A 110 3.92 -0.01 10.79
CA ILE A 110 2.80 -0.16 9.88
C ILE A 110 3.28 -0.13 8.42
N ASN A 111 4.15 0.83 8.05
CA ASN A 111 4.46 1.08 6.65
C ASN A 111 5.57 0.19 6.09
N LEU A 112 6.43 -0.37 6.94
CA LEU A 112 7.58 -1.16 6.50
C LEU A 112 7.64 -2.56 7.15
N GLU A 113 7.62 -2.66 8.49
CA GLU A 113 7.72 -3.95 9.16
C GLU A 113 6.55 -4.87 8.78
N ALA A 114 5.32 -4.36 8.86
CA ALA A 114 4.12 -5.16 8.60
C ALA A 114 4.10 -5.76 7.18
N PRO A 115 4.34 -5.00 6.08
CA PRO A 115 4.42 -5.56 4.73
C PRO A 115 5.50 -6.62 4.58
N VAL A 116 6.68 -6.41 5.19
CA VAL A 116 7.80 -7.38 5.14
C VAL A 116 7.40 -8.69 5.83
N ILE A 117 6.88 -8.60 7.05
CA ILE A 117 6.49 -9.78 7.83
C ILE A 117 5.30 -10.50 7.21
N LEU A 118 4.24 -9.77 6.78
CA LEU A 118 3.11 -10.38 6.10
C LEU A 118 3.53 -11.09 4.81
N SER A 119 4.40 -10.47 4.00
CA SER A 119 4.95 -11.13 2.82
C SER A 119 5.64 -12.45 3.19
N ALA A 120 6.51 -12.45 4.20
CA ALA A 120 7.19 -13.65 4.66
C ALA A 120 6.20 -14.74 5.14
N MET A 121 5.16 -14.35 5.87
CA MET A 121 4.13 -15.28 6.39
C MET A 121 3.26 -15.87 5.26
N PHE A 122 2.92 -15.09 4.23
CA PHE A 122 2.03 -15.54 3.15
C PHE A 122 2.75 -16.28 2.02
N ILE A 123 4.03 -16.02 1.75
CA ILE A 123 4.81 -16.68 0.67
C ILE A 123 4.65 -18.22 0.66
N PRO A 124 4.72 -18.94 1.79
CA PRO A 124 4.51 -20.40 1.79
C PRO A 124 3.15 -20.82 1.23
N HIS A 125 2.12 -20.02 1.45
CA HIS A 125 0.74 -20.29 1.03
C HIS A 125 0.46 -19.83 -0.41
N LEU A 126 1.27 -18.89 -0.94
CA LEU A 126 1.19 -18.42 -2.32
C LEU A 126 1.96 -19.32 -3.30
N LYS A 127 2.98 -20.04 -2.83
CA LYS A 127 3.77 -20.95 -3.68
C LYS A 127 2.89 -22.00 -4.35
N GLY A 128 3.09 -22.18 -5.66
CA GLY A 128 2.34 -23.14 -6.46
C GLY A 128 0.90 -22.74 -6.81
N LYS A 129 0.43 -21.58 -6.32
CA LYS A 129 -0.87 -21.04 -6.73
C LYS A 129 -0.79 -20.42 -8.12
N LYS A 130 -1.83 -20.63 -8.92
CA LYS A 130 -1.98 -19.94 -10.21
C LYS A 130 -2.10 -18.43 -9.94
N ASN A 131 -1.41 -17.63 -10.75
CA ASN A 131 -1.47 -16.18 -10.71
C ASN A 131 -1.07 -15.57 -9.34
N ALA A 132 -0.18 -16.25 -8.61
CA ALA A 132 0.27 -15.79 -7.29
C ALA A 132 0.98 -14.45 -7.35
N ALA A 133 0.60 -13.52 -6.48
CA ALA A 133 1.21 -12.20 -6.46
C ALA A 133 1.25 -11.56 -5.06
N ILE A 134 2.22 -10.67 -4.87
CA ILE A 134 2.27 -9.69 -3.79
C ILE A 134 2.26 -8.31 -4.43
N ILE A 135 1.37 -7.43 -3.95
CA ILE A 135 1.25 -6.05 -4.40
C ILE A 135 1.57 -5.14 -3.22
N ASN A 136 2.67 -4.40 -3.30
CA ASN A 136 3.08 -3.45 -2.26
C ASN A 136 2.70 -2.03 -2.69
N VAL A 137 1.96 -1.31 -1.84
CA VAL A 137 1.60 0.09 -2.07
C VAL A 137 2.63 0.99 -1.39
N SER A 138 3.59 1.47 -2.16
CA SER A 138 4.63 2.40 -1.70
C SER A 138 4.16 3.86 -1.80
N SER A 139 4.94 4.74 -2.39
CA SER A 139 4.60 6.16 -2.62
C SER A 139 5.64 6.82 -3.52
N GLY A 140 5.24 7.85 -4.26
CA GLY A 140 6.18 8.78 -4.91
C GLY A 140 7.19 9.40 -3.93
N LEU A 141 6.82 9.51 -2.63
CA LEU A 141 7.72 10.00 -1.57
C LEU A 141 8.82 9.00 -1.18
N GLY A 142 8.76 7.77 -1.64
CA GLY A 142 9.86 6.82 -1.58
C GLY A 142 10.99 7.11 -2.58
N PHE A 143 10.70 7.87 -3.64
CA PHE A 143 11.64 8.32 -4.68
C PHE A 143 12.10 9.77 -4.46
N VAL A 144 11.15 10.66 -4.16
CA VAL A 144 11.39 12.08 -3.88
C VAL A 144 10.89 12.38 -2.46
N PRO A 145 11.77 12.35 -1.45
CA PRO A 145 11.37 12.52 -0.06
C PRO A 145 10.79 13.90 0.24
N ALA A 146 9.75 13.97 1.05
CA ALA A 146 9.24 15.23 1.58
C ALA A 146 9.88 15.51 2.95
N ALA A 147 10.52 16.66 3.11
CA ALA A 147 11.24 17.05 4.34
C ALA A 147 10.32 17.04 5.58
N ARG A 148 9.04 17.40 5.42
CA ARG A 148 8.05 17.37 6.50
C ARG A 148 7.62 15.98 6.95
N MET A 149 7.86 14.94 6.14
CA MET A 149 7.45 13.56 6.38
C MET A 149 8.64 12.61 6.20
N PRO A 150 9.73 12.82 6.94
CA PRO A 150 10.99 12.10 6.70
C PRO A 150 10.87 10.62 7.02
N VAL A 151 10.14 10.26 8.08
CA VAL A 151 9.94 8.85 8.48
C VAL A 151 9.06 8.14 7.46
N TYR A 152 7.93 8.75 7.04
CA TYR A 152 7.10 8.21 5.97
C TYR A 152 7.90 7.94 4.70
N SER A 153 8.65 8.95 4.25
CA SER A 153 9.48 8.83 3.04
C SER A 153 10.50 7.71 3.15
N ALA A 154 11.16 7.59 4.30
CA ALA A 154 12.11 6.51 4.59
C ALA A 154 11.43 5.13 4.56
N THR A 155 10.23 4.98 5.16
CA THR A 155 9.50 3.71 5.14
C THR A 155 9.08 3.30 3.73
N LYS A 156 8.67 4.27 2.89
CA LYS A 156 8.25 4.01 1.51
C LYS A 156 9.45 3.74 0.58
N ALA A 157 10.60 4.38 0.82
CA ALA A 157 11.85 4.04 0.15
C ALA A 157 12.34 2.63 0.54
N GLY A 158 12.23 2.26 1.81
CA GLY A 158 12.53 0.90 2.28
C GLY A 158 11.61 -0.16 1.65
N LEU A 159 10.31 0.14 1.52
CA LEU A 159 9.35 -0.76 0.88
C LEU A 159 9.60 -0.90 -0.63
N HIS A 160 10.03 0.18 -1.31
CA HIS A 160 10.49 0.14 -2.70
C HIS A 160 11.68 -0.81 -2.86
N ALA A 161 12.74 -0.60 -2.09
CA ALA A 161 13.92 -1.46 -2.13
C ALA A 161 13.58 -2.94 -1.83
N PHE A 162 12.73 -3.19 -0.83
CA PHE A 162 12.23 -4.51 -0.50
C PHE A 162 11.46 -5.14 -1.67
N SER A 163 10.59 -4.38 -2.35
CA SER A 163 9.79 -4.87 -3.48
C SER A 163 10.66 -5.33 -4.65
N ILE A 164 11.71 -4.57 -4.98
CA ILE A 164 12.67 -4.94 -6.03
C ILE A 164 13.40 -6.25 -5.67
N ALA A 165 13.96 -6.32 -4.46
CA ALA A 165 14.70 -7.50 -4.01
C ALA A 165 13.80 -8.74 -3.94
N LEU A 166 12.58 -8.59 -3.39
CA LEU A 166 11.60 -9.66 -3.25
C LEU A 166 11.15 -10.19 -4.62
N ARG A 167 10.92 -9.30 -5.60
CA ARG A 167 10.57 -9.64 -6.98
C ARG A 167 11.61 -10.58 -7.60
N HIS A 168 12.89 -10.25 -7.42
CA HIS A 168 13.98 -11.08 -7.92
C HIS A 168 14.00 -12.46 -7.24
N GLN A 169 13.84 -12.53 -5.92
CA GLN A 169 13.83 -13.80 -5.18
C GLN A 169 12.65 -14.69 -5.58
N LEU A 170 11.45 -14.11 -5.68
CA LEU A 170 10.21 -14.85 -5.88
C LEU A 170 9.94 -15.24 -7.34
N SER A 171 10.66 -14.66 -8.31
CA SER A 171 10.58 -15.08 -9.72
C SER A 171 10.88 -16.57 -9.90
N ARG A 172 11.78 -17.14 -9.06
CA ARG A 172 12.14 -18.55 -9.08
C ARG A 172 11.05 -19.51 -8.65
N VAL A 173 10.02 -19.00 -7.96
CA VAL A 173 8.89 -19.80 -7.45
C VAL A 173 7.55 -19.35 -8.04
N GLY A 174 7.58 -18.53 -9.09
CA GLY A 174 6.42 -18.12 -9.86
C GLY A 174 5.47 -17.14 -9.14
N ILE A 175 5.94 -16.43 -8.11
CA ILE A 175 5.17 -15.38 -7.43
C ILE A 175 5.60 -14.02 -7.99
N LYS A 176 4.66 -13.26 -8.57
CA LYS A 176 4.90 -11.90 -9.05
C LYS A 176 4.89 -10.91 -7.90
N VAL A 177 5.77 -9.90 -7.96
CA VAL A 177 5.77 -8.80 -6.98
C VAL A 177 5.63 -7.48 -7.70
N PHE A 178 4.50 -6.84 -7.50
CA PHE A 178 4.18 -5.52 -8.04
C PHE A 178 4.39 -4.46 -6.96
N GLU A 179 4.77 -3.28 -7.40
CA GLU A 179 4.81 -2.08 -6.59
C GLU A 179 3.88 -1.04 -7.19
N VAL A 180 2.90 -0.59 -6.41
CA VAL A 180 2.04 0.53 -6.74
C VAL A 180 2.61 1.78 -6.07
N VAL A 181 2.88 2.82 -6.86
CA VAL A 181 3.55 4.06 -6.42
C VAL A 181 2.58 5.24 -6.55
N PRO A 182 1.68 5.47 -5.57
CA PRO A 182 0.73 6.56 -5.61
C PRO A 182 1.41 7.93 -5.57
N PRO A 183 0.90 8.92 -6.32
CA PRO A 183 1.09 10.33 -5.98
C PRO A 183 0.20 10.72 -4.80
N ALA A 184 -0.01 12.02 -4.57
CA ALA A 184 -1.05 12.47 -3.66
C ALA A 184 -2.44 12.08 -4.21
N VAL A 185 -3.20 11.27 -3.46
CA VAL A 185 -4.56 10.82 -3.76
C VAL A 185 -5.48 11.29 -2.64
N ASP A 186 -6.70 11.70 -2.98
CA ASP A 186 -7.70 12.20 -2.03
C ASP A 186 -8.23 11.07 -1.14
N THR A 187 -7.63 10.91 0.03
CA THR A 187 -7.92 9.86 1.01
C THR A 187 -7.92 10.42 2.42
N GLU A 188 -8.27 9.62 3.42
CA GLU A 188 -8.16 9.96 4.84
C GLU A 188 -6.71 9.93 5.39
N LEU A 189 -5.71 9.73 4.55
CA LEU A 189 -4.31 9.67 4.98
C LEU A 189 -3.82 11.06 5.44
N ASN A 190 -3.38 11.18 6.70
CA ASN A 190 -2.88 12.41 7.33
C ASN A 190 -3.83 13.63 7.20
N PRO A 191 -5.07 13.56 7.68
CA PRO A 191 -6.04 14.65 7.54
C PRO A 191 -5.60 15.92 8.29
N GLU A 192 -4.97 15.77 9.46
CA GLU A 192 -4.48 16.89 10.28
C GLU A 192 -3.33 17.64 9.59
N GLY A 193 -2.35 16.90 9.04
CA GLY A 193 -1.26 17.50 8.28
C GLY A 193 -1.74 18.19 7.02
N ARG A 194 -2.77 17.65 6.36
CA ARG A 194 -3.40 18.27 5.19
C ARG A 194 -4.14 19.57 5.55
N ALA A 195 -4.89 19.58 6.64
CA ALA A 195 -5.63 20.75 7.11
C ALA A 195 -4.70 21.95 7.41
N LYS A 196 -3.47 21.68 7.83
CA LYS A 196 -2.45 22.72 8.08
C LYS A 196 -1.83 23.32 6.80
N ARG A 197 -2.12 22.76 5.62
CA ARG A 197 -1.55 23.18 4.33
C ARG A 197 -2.51 24.09 3.58
N ALA A 198 -2.38 25.40 3.75
CA ALA A 198 -3.17 26.35 2.97
C ALA A 198 -2.99 26.08 1.47
N ASN A 199 -4.11 25.97 0.73
CA ASN A 199 -4.16 25.77 -0.73
C ASN A 199 -3.63 24.42 -1.26
N PHE A 200 -3.40 23.41 -0.41
CA PHE A 200 -3.07 22.06 -0.90
C PHE A 200 -4.35 21.30 -1.25
N LYS A 201 -4.71 21.30 -2.53
CA LYS A 201 -5.84 20.51 -3.05
C LYS A 201 -5.30 19.22 -3.67
N ILE A 202 -6.01 18.14 -3.43
CA ILE A 202 -5.79 16.85 -4.08
C ILE A 202 -7.06 16.54 -4.85
N ASP A 203 -6.98 16.57 -6.18
CA ASP A 203 -8.13 16.33 -7.04
C ASP A 203 -8.26 14.87 -7.49
N LEU A 204 -7.13 14.11 -7.49
CA LEU A 204 -7.11 12.72 -7.91
C LEU A 204 -7.88 11.84 -6.92
N LYS A 205 -8.97 11.25 -7.40
CA LYS A 205 -9.79 10.33 -6.61
C LYS A 205 -9.20 8.91 -6.58
N PRO A 206 -9.42 8.14 -5.49
CA PRO A 206 -8.94 6.76 -5.38
C PRO A 206 -9.39 5.88 -6.54
N ALA A 207 -10.65 5.97 -6.97
CA ALA A 207 -11.19 5.16 -8.07
C ALA A 207 -10.49 5.45 -9.41
N GLU A 208 -10.23 6.73 -9.72
CA GLU A 208 -9.51 7.12 -10.94
C GLU A 208 -8.07 6.59 -10.93
N PHE A 209 -7.37 6.75 -9.80
CA PHE A 209 -6.02 6.21 -9.63
C PHE A 209 -5.99 4.70 -9.81
N VAL A 210 -6.90 3.98 -9.14
CA VAL A 210 -6.96 2.52 -9.17
C VAL A 210 -7.34 1.98 -10.55
N ALA A 211 -8.20 2.66 -11.30
CA ALA A 211 -8.49 2.25 -12.68
C ALA A 211 -7.20 2.16 -13.53
N GLY A 212 -6.31 3.16 -13.41
CA GLY A 212 -4.99 3.10 -14.05
C GLY A 212 -4.10 1.97 -13.52
N VAL A 213 -4.13 1.72 -12.21
CA VAL A 213 -3.37 0.62 -11.59
C VAL A 213 -3.82 -0.74 -12.14
N MET A 214 -5.12 -0.97 -12.26
CA MET A 214 -5.67 -2.24 -12.75
C MET A 214 -5.25 -2.53 -14.20
N GLU A 215 -5.21 -1.52 -15.06
CA GLU A 215 -4.74 -1.69 -16.44
C GLU A 215 -3.24 -2.04 -16.53
N GLU A 216 -2.42 -1.38 -15.71
CA GLU A 216 -0.98 -1.67 -15.66
C GLU A 216 -0.71 -3.07 -15.04
N LEU A 217 -1.53 -3.53 -14.06
CA LEU A 217 -1.46 -4.88 -13.51
C LEU A 217 -1.77 -5.95 -14.58
N LYS A 218 -2.78 -5.72 -15.44
CA LYS A 218 -3.10 -6.62 -16.58
C LYS A 218 -1.90 -6.76 -17.52
N SER A 219 -1.18 -5.68 -17.73
CA SER A 219 -0.03 -5.60 -18.64
C SER A 219 1.29 -6.07 -18.00
N ASP A 220 1.25 -6.62 -16.77
CA ASP A 220 2.44 -7.04 -16.01
C ASP A 220 3.49 -5.93 -15.83
N VAL A 221 3.07 -4.68 -15.67
CA VAL A 221 3.95 -3.58 -15.29
C VAL A 221 4.27 -3.70 -13.81
N PHE A 222 5.53 -3.94 -13.47
CA PHE A 222 5.92 -4.26 -12.09
C PHE A 222 6.07 -3.04 -11.17
N GLU A 223 6.29 -1.86 -11.72
CA GLU A 223 6.38 -0.58 -10.98
C GLU A 223 5.36 0.39 -11.57
N ILE A 224 4.23 0.53 -10.87
CA ILE A 224 3.03 1.20 -11.37
C ILE A 224 2.93 2.59 -10.74
N GLY A 225 3.30 3.60 -11.50
CA GLY A 225 3.18 5.00 -11.12
C GLY A 225 2.04 5.71 -11.85
N TYR A 226 1.55 6.81 -11.27
CA TYR A 226 0.55 7.68 -11.87
C TYR A 226 0.98 9.14 -11.76
N GLY A 227 0.76 9.94 -12.82
CA GLY A 227 1.13 11.35 -12.83
C GLY A 227 2.59 11.61 -12.45
N PRO A 228 2.87 12.43 -11.41
CA PRO A 228 4.24 12.72 -10.97
C PRO A 228 5.02 11.47 -10.58
N SER A 229 4.40 10.50 -9.93
CA SER A 229 5.08 9.27 -9.49
C SER A 229 5.60 8.44 -10.67
N LYS A 230 4.92 8.44 -11.81
CA LYS A 230 5.41 7.78 -13.04
C LYS A 230 6.72 8.40 -13.54
N LYS A 231 6.85 9.72 -13.40
CA LYS A 231 8.10 10.43 -13.74
C LYS A 231 9.22 10.08 -12.76
N TYR A 232 8.91 9.99 -11.46
CA TYR A 232 9.92 9.69 -10.43
C TYR A 232 10.53 8.29 -10.59
N ILE A 233 9.72 7.29 -10.96
CA ILE A 233 10.19 5.92 -11.23
C ILE A 233 11.24 5.89 -12.36
N GLN A 234 11.11 6.77 -13.35
CA GLN A 234 11.95 6.79 -14.55
C GLN A 234 13.11 7.81 -14.47
N ALA A 235 13.11 8.66 -13.44
CA ALA A 235 14.03 9.77 -13.32
C ALA A 235 15.46 9.32 -12.97
N SER A 236 16.43 10.00 -13.56
CA SER A 236 17.83 9.91 -13.15
C SER A 236 18.04 10.47 -11.74
N ARG A 237 19.16 10.15 -11.12
CA ARG A 237 19.51 10.70 -9.81
C ARG A 237 19.52 12.23 -9.79
N ALA A 238 20.03 12.86 -10.83
CA ALA A 238 20.08 14.32 -10.94
C ALA A 238 18.68 14.95 -11.00
N GLU A 239 17.75 14.35 -11.74
CA GLU A 239 16.36 14.77 -11.82
C GLU A 239 15.63 14.58 -10.46
N LEU A 240 15.88 13.46 -9.75
CA LEU A 240 15.32 13.25 -8.41
C LEU A 240 15.81 14.32 -7.43
N ASP A 241 17.08 14.71 -7.50
CA ASP A 241 17.65 15.78 -6.67
C ASP A 241 17.03 17.16 -6.99
N GLU A 242 16.65 17.40 -8.26
CA GLU A 242 15.91 18.59 -8.66
C GLU A 242 14.47 18.57 -8.12
N TYR A 243 13.75 17.47 -8.31
CA TYR A 243 12.40 17.30 -7.76
C TYR A 243 12.37 17.44 -6.24
N PHE A 244 13.40 16.91 -5.55
CA PHE A 244 13.54 17.09 -4.10
C PHE A 244 13.65 18.58 -3.70
N ARG A 245 14.52 19.36 -4.38
CA ARG A 245 14.65 20.79 -4.13
C ARG A 245 13.34 21.55 -4.39
N MET A 246 12.67 21.24 -5.48
CA MET A 246 11.38 21.85 -5.84
C MET A 246 10.30 21.53 -4.80
N MET A 247 10.16 20.26 -4.40
CA MET A 247 9.15 19.82 -3.44
C MET A 247 9.33 20.46 -2.06
N ASN A 248 10.57 20.66 -1.65
CA ASN A 248 10.93 21.13 -0.31
C ASN A 248 11.31 22.62 -0.26
N SER A 249 11.13 23.37 -1.35
CA SER A 249 11.56 24.79 -1.45
C SER A 249 10.87 25.75 -0.47
N ARG A 250 9.76 25.32 0.16
CA ARG A 250 8.97 26.09 1.13
C ARG A 250 8.96 25.46 2.53
N TRP A 251 9.88 24.54 2.77
CA TRP A 251 10.07 23.89 4.05
C TRP A 251 11.23 24.52 4.83
#